data_c8ef680c00e4601d03c528badd7514fb
#
_entry.id   c8ef680c00e4601d03c528badd7514fb
#
_cell.length_a   1.000
_cell.length_b   1.000
_cell.length_c   1.000
_cell.angle_alpha   90.00
_cell.angle_beta   90.00
_cell.angle_gamma   90.00
#
_symmetry.space_group_name_H-M   'P 1'
#
loop_
_entity.id
_entity.type
_entity.pdbx_description
1 polymer ?
#
loop_
_entity_poly.entity_id
_entity_poly.type
_entity_poly.pdbx_seq_one_letter_code
_entity_poly.pdbx_strand_id
1 'polypeptide(L)'
;MKRFILIFLVFIACSQGAEVESAEPINVVSDSSFSFINSDLVEDSEDFTNKKTIIVFWADYWSVCRQELPVLEAELENLQEEYDITALAHSEYGPTLEWVDENLEGKLKIGFSTPQLRDYFKVVGQPITLVLDTNGEIILRDFGEIKFTNF
;
A
#
# COMPACT_ATOMS: atom_id res chain seq x y z
N MET A 1 5.35 -73.44 36.98
CA MET A 1 5.20 -72.04 37.33
C MET A 1 5.63 -71.17 36.15
N LYS A 2 4.70 -70.68 35.31
CA LYS A 2 4.98 -69.87 34.13
C LYS A 2 4.81 -68.40 34.53
N ARG A 3 5.90 -67.63 34.50
CA ARG A 3 5.90 -66.19 34.70
C ARG A 3 5.51 -65.51 33.39
N PHE A 4 4.34 -64.86 33.38
CA PHE A 4 3.93 -63.95 32.32
C PHE A 4 4.57 -62.57 32.57
N ILE A 5 5.43 -62.12 31.65
CA ILE A 5 5.96 -60.79 31.64
C ILE A 5 5.02 -59.95 30.79
N LEU A 6 4.30 -59.01 31.44
CA LEU A 6 3.45 -58.05 30.77
C LEU A 6 4.31 -56.85 30.32
N ILE A 7 4.51 -56.74 29.00
CA ILE A 7 5.23 -55.60 28.41
C ILE A 7 4.21 -54.48 28.22
N PHE A 8 4.34 -53.42 29.00
CA PHE A 8 3.58 -52.15 28.77
C PHE A 8 4.26 -51.37 27.68
N LEU A 9 3.63 -51.33 26.51
CA LEU A 9 3.97 -50.40 25.42
C LEU A 9 3.41 -49.04 25.76
N VAL A 10 4.27 -48.12 26.19
CA VAL A 10 3.92 -46.69 26.32
C VAL A 10 3.99 -46.04 24.96
N PHE A 11 2.83 -45.75 24.37
CA PHE A 11 2.74 -44.88 23.20
C PHE A 11 2.92 -43.44 23.65
N ILE A 12 4.11 -42.87 23.41
CA ILE A 12 4.34 -41.43 23.50
C ILE A 12 3.79 -40.82 22.22
N ALA A 13 2.57 -40.27 22.29
CA ALA A 13 2.05 -39.43 21.22
C ALA A 13 2.77 -38.07 21.28
N CYS A 14 3.76 -37.88 20.40
CA CYS A 14 4.29 -36.56 20.11
C CYS A 14 3.20 -35.76 19.39
N SER A 15 2.47 -34.94 20.13
CA SER A 15 1.69 -33.86 19.58
C SER A 15 2.67 -32.77 19.12
N GLN A 16 3.00 -32.75 17.82
CA GLN A 16 3.64 -31.60 17.21
C GLN A 16 2.54 -30.55 17.06
N GLY A 17 2.43 -29.69 18.05
CA GLY A 17 1.77 -28.41 17.88
C GLY A 17 2.56 -27.62 16.82
N ALA A 18 1.94 -27.39 15.66
CA ALA A 18 2.44 -26.38 14.73
C ALA A 18 2.36 -25.04 15.49
N GLU A 19 3.51 -24.53 15.92
CA GLU A 19 3.63 -23.13 16.32
C GLU A 19 3.27 -22.32 15.07
N VAL A 20 2.12 -21.65 15.10
CA VAL A 20 1.80 -20.59 14.18
C VAL A 20 2.81 -19.49 14.49
N GLU A 21 3.86 -19.43 13.69
CA GLU A 21 4.82 -18.34 13.71
C GLU A 21 3.99 -17.06 13.51
N SER A 22 3.84 -16.29 14.58
CA SER A 22 3.16 -15.00 14.53
C SER A 22 4.01 -14.13 13.61
N ALA A 23 3.54 -13.91 12.38
CA ALA A 23 4.17 -12.97 11.48
C ALA A 23 4.37 -11.65 12.23
N GLU A 24 5.62 -11.22 12.35
CA GLU A 24 5.95 -9.89 12.89
C GLU A 24 5.10 -8.86 12.15
N PRO A 25 4.55 -7.84 12.83
CA PRO A 25 3.79 -6.81 12.15
C PRO A 25 4.68 -6.15 11.10
N ILE A 26 4.33 -6.32 9.83
CA ILE A 26 5.05 -5.68 8.72
C ILE A 26 4.98 -4.18 8.98
N ASN A 27 6.13 -3.56 9.24
CA ASN A 27 6.22 -2.12 9.39
C ASN A 27 6.08 -1.50 7.99
N VAL A 28 4.86 -1.18 7.59
CA VAL A 28 4.54 -0.64 6.26
C VAL A 28 5.08 0.78 6.03
N VAL A 29 5.49 1.47 7.10
CA VAL A 29 6.16 2.77 7.05
C VAL A 29 7.38 2.70 7.95
N SER A 30 8.54 3.03 7.37
CA SER A 30 9.82 3.19 8.07
C SER A 30 10.17 4.67 8.24
N ASP A 31 11.34 4.95 8.78
CA ASP A 31 11.85 6.33 8.91
C ASP A 31 12.23 6.95 7.54
N SER A 32 12.23 6.19 6.46
CA SER A 32 12.68 6.63 5.13
C SER A 32 11.74 6.29 3.98
N SER A 33 10.82 5.35 4.16
CA SER A 33 9.97 4.83 3.07
C SER A 33 8.65 4.26 3.57
N PHE A 34 7.70 4.08 2.66
CA PHE A 34 6.48 3.31 2.89
C PHE A 34 6.33 2.19 1.85
N SER A 35 5.72 1.07 2.24
CA SER A 35 5.46 -0.09 1.37
C SER A 35 4.03 -0.11 0.83
N PHE A 36 3.89 -0.57 -0.41
CA PHE A 36 2.61 -0.74 -1.11
C PHE A 36 2.71 -1.93 -2.08
N ILE A 37 1.62 -2.26 -2.78
CA ILE A 37 1.62 -3.25 -3.86
C ILE A 37 1.66 -2.49 -5.19
N ASN A 38 2.64 -2.78 -6.06
CA ASN A 38 2.74 -2.11 -7.36
C ASN A 38 1.76 -2.69 -8.41
N SER A 39 1.80 -2.16 -9.63
CA SER A 39 0.94 -2.61 -10.74
C SER A 39 1.21 -4.05 -11.17
N ASP A 40 2.38 -4.62 -10.89
CA ASP A 40 2.72 -6.01 -11.15
C ASP A 40 2.27 -6.95 -10.02
N LEU A 41 1.55 -6.43 -9.02
CA LEU A 41 1.02 -7.09 -7.85
C LEU A 41 2.11 -7.70 -6.94
N VAL A 42 3.25 -7.05 -6.88
CA VAL A 42 4.33 -7.36 -5.95
C VAL A 42 4.54 -6.20 -4.97
N GLU A 43 5.10 -6.53 -3.80
CA GLU A 43 5.45 -5.51 -2.81
C GLU A 43 6.55 -4.60 -3.36
N ASP A 44 6.35 -3.30 -3.20
CA ASP A 44 7.27 -2.24 -3.60
C ASP A 44 7.31 -1.16 -2.50
N SER A 45 8.23 -0.22 -2.60
CA SER A 45 8.36 0.86 -1.63
C SER A 45 8.66 2.19 -2.30
N GLU A 46 8.26 3.27 -1.64
CA GLU A 46 8.59 4.65 -2.01
C GLU A 46 9.47 5.26 -0.93
N ASP A 47 10.65 5.76 -1.33
CA ASP A 47 11.56 6.52 -0.48
C ASP A 47 11.18 8.00 -0.52
N PHE A 48 10.96 8.61 0.64
CA PHE A 48 10.60 10.03 0.75
C PHE A 48 11.75 10.91 1.24
N THR A 49 12.97 10.36 1.39
CA THR A 49 14.10 11.13 1.95
C THR A 49 14.77 12.07 0.97
N ASN A 50 14.59 11.84 -0.33
CA ASN A 50 15.25 12.63 -1.38
C ASN A 50 14.40 13.81 -1.87
N LYS A 51 13.10 13.59 -1.98
CA LYS A 51 12.11 14.57 -2.42
C LYS A 51 10.87 14.51 -1.54
N LYS A 52 10.10 15.57 -1.51
CA LYS A 52 8.74 15.51 -0.99
C LYS A 52 7.95 14.47 -1.77
N THR A 53 7.02 13.79 -1.12
CA THR A 53 6.24 12.73 -1.76
C THR A 53 4.75 13.06 -1.72
N ILE A 54 4.12 13.03 -2.90
CA ILE A 54 2.66 13.11 -3.03
C ILE A 54 2.10 11.69 -3.10
N ILE A 55 1.22 11.36 -2.18
CA ILE A 55 0.46 10.11 -2.18
C ILE A 55 -1.01 10.43 -2.43
N VAL A 56 -1.56 9.87 -3.50
CA VAL A 56 -2.99 9.97 -3.80
C VAL A 56 -3.66 8.63 -3.53
N PHE A 57 -4.52 8.56 -2.52
CA PHE A 57 -5.37 7.38 -2.29
C PHE A 57 -6.66 7.53 -3.08
N TRP A 58 -6.97 6.56 -3.94
CA TRP A 58 -8.05 6.64 -4.90
C TRP A 58 -8.79 5.30 -5.09
N ALA A 59 -9.85 5.32 -5.89
CA ALA A 59 -10.54 4.10 -6.32
C ALA A 59 -11.14 4.29 -7.73
N ASP A 60 -11.05 3.24 -8.54
CA ASP A 60 -11.54 3.23 -9.93
C ASP A 60 -13.07 3.38 -10.04
N TYR A 61 -13.82 2.91 -9.04
CA TYR A 61 -15.29 3.06 -8.99
C TYR A 61 -15.76 4.46 -8.56
N TRP A 62 -14.85 5.36 -8.17
CA TRP A 62 -15.20 6.71 -7.69
C TRP A 62 -15.01 7.75 -8.80
N SER A 63 -16.12 8.39 -9.22
CA SER A 63 -16.11 9.27 -10.40
C SER A 63 -15.16 10.47 -10.28
N VAL A 64 -14.97 11.01 -9.09
CA VAL A 64 -14.02 12.11 -8.84
C VAL A 64 -12.60 11.63 -9.11
N CYS A 65 -12.19 10.48 -8.56
CA CYS A 65 -10.87 9.91 -8.79
C CYS A 65 -10.58 9.69 -10.29
N ARG A 66 -11.59 9.18 -11.02
CA ARG A 66 -11.48 8.94 -12.48
C ARG A 66 -11.30 10.21 -13.30
N GLN A 67 -11.76 11.35 -12.81
CA GLN A 67 -11.55 12.65 -13.45
C GLN A 67 -10.21 13.26 -13.09
N GLU A 68 -9.76 13.05 -11.86
CA GLU A 68 -8.57 13.69 -11.29
C GLU A 68 -7.25 13.02 -11.74
N LEU A 69 -7.21 11.69 -11.85
CA LEU A 69 -5.95 11.00 -12.14
C LEU A 69 -5.36 11.36 -13.51
N PRO A 70 -6.13 11.46 -14.61
CA PRO A 70 -5.59 11.92 -15.89
C PRO A 70 -5.06 13.37 -15.82
N VAL A 71 -5.68 14.23 -15.02
CA VAL A 71 -5.22 15.60 -14.80
C VAL A 71 -3.92 15.61 -14.01
N LEU A 72 -3.82 14.78 -12.96
CA LEU A 72 -2.58 14.60 -12.21
C LEU A 72 -1.45 14.09 -13.11
N GLU A 73 -1.74 13.10 -13.97
CA GLU A 73 -0.74 12.57 -14.91
C GLU A 73 -0.24 13.63 -15.90
N ALA A 74 -1.12 14.50 -16.38
CA ALA A 74 -0.75 15.61 -17.25
C ALA A 74 0.14 16.66 -16.56
N GLU A 75 0.00 16.83 -15.25
CA GLU A 75 0.79 17.77 -14.44
C GLU A 75 2.12 17.19 -13.94
N LEU A 76 2.42 15.91 -14.18
CA LEU A 76 3.62 15.27 -13.67
C LEU A 76 4.91 16.01 -14.05
N GLU A 77 5.03 16.49 -15.29
CA GLU A 77 6.23 17.18 -15.77
C GLU A 77 6.54 18.45 -14.95
N ASN A 78 5.49 19.11 -14.45
CA ASN A 78 5.62 20.31 -13.62
C ASN A 78 5.96 19.97 -12.15
N LEU A 79 5.52 18.81 -11.68
CA LEU A 79 5.62 18.41 -10.26
C LEU A 79 6.87 17.58 -9.97
N GLN A 80 7.36 16.78 -10.93
CA GLN A 80 8.44 15.81 -10.72
C GLN A 80 9.79 16.43 -10.35
N GLU A 81 10.01 17.72 -10.56
CA GLU A 81 11.25 18.38 -10.12
C GLU A 81 11.34 18.40 -8.58
N GLU A 82 10.22 18.60 -7.89
CA GLU A 82 10.15 18.76 -6.44
C GLU A 82 9.56 17.54 -5.71
N TYR A 83 8.68 16.77 -6.40
CA TYR A 83 7.90 15.69 -5.77
C TYR A 83 8.13 14.34 -6.45
N ASP A 84 8.17 13.28 -5.66
CA ASP A 84 7.87 11.93 -6.10
C ASP A 84 6.37 11.68 -5.92
N ILE A 85 5.71 11.04 -6.90
CA ILE A 85 4.24 10.98 -6.94
C ILE A 85 3.80 9.54 -7.14
N THR A 86 2.97 9.05 -6.22
CA THR A 86 2.43 7.68 -6.26
C THR A 86 0.92 7.70 -6.01
N ALA A 87 0.14 7.11 -6.90
CA ALA A 87 -1.29 6.96 -6.75
C ALA A 87 -1.64 5.52 -6.32
N LEU A 88 -2.20 5.38 -5.12
CA LEU A 88 -2.45 4.10 -4.47
C LEU A 88 -3.95 3.79 -4.45
N ALA A 89 -4.35 2.83 -5.27
CA ALA A 89 -5.75 2.41 -5.35
C ALA A 89 -6.20 1.65 -4.09
N HIS A 90 -7.49 1.81 -3.79
CA HIS A 90 -8.23 1.03 -2.80
C HIS A 90 -9.45 0.37 -3.47
N SER A 91 -9.18 -0.56 -4.37
CA SER A 91 -10.18 -1.24 -5.19
C SER A 91 -9.64 -2.59 -5.68
N GLU A 92 -10.45 -3.35 -6.40
CA GLU A 92 -10.04 -4.63 -6.97
C GLU A 92 -8.97 -4.47 -8.04
N TYR A 93 -7.95 -5.34 -8.06
CA TYR A 93 -6.80 -5.23 -8.95
C TYR A 93 -7.17 -5.22 -10.42
N GLY A 94 -7.93 -6.21 -10.88
CA GLY A 94 -8.27 -6.39 -12.29
C GLY A 94 -8.99 -5.17 -12.89
N PRO A 95 -10.18 -4.77 -12.40
CA PRO A 95 -10.89 -3.60 -12.89
C PRO A 95 -10.09 -2.30 -12.81
N THR A 96 -9.28 -2.13 -11.74
CA THR A 96 -8.44 -0.95 -11.58
C THR A 96 -7.35 -0.88 -12.65
N LEU A 97 -6.63 -1.98 -12.90
CA LEU A 97 -5.57 -2.02 -13.92
C LEU A 97 -6.12 -1.86 -15.33
N GLU A 98 -7.28 -2.46 -15.63
CA GLU A 98 -7.98 -2.26 -16.90
C GLU A 98 -8.34 -0.78 -17.10
N TRP A 99 -8.90 -0.12 -16.08
CA TRP A 99 -9.21 1.29 -16.15
C TRP A 99 -7.96 2.16 -16.34
N VAL A 100 -6.86 1.85 -15.64
CA VAL A 100 -5.57 2.55 -15.78
C VAL A 100 -5.03 2.45 -17.20
N ASP A 101 -5.02 1.23 -17.79
CA ASP A 101 -4.54 0.98 -19.16
C ASP A 101 -5.37 1.73 -20.21
N GLU A 102 -6.67 1.87 -19.97
CA GLU A 102 -7.58 2.57 -20.89
C GLU A 102 -7.54 4.10 -20.78
N ASN A 103 -7.16 4.66 -19.63
CA ASN A 103 -7.38 6.09 -19.32
C ASN A 103 -6.14 6.88 -18.96
N LEU A 104 -5.00 6.23 -18.68
CA LEU A 104 -3.73 6.87 -18.36
C LEU A 104 -2.67 6.56 -19.44
N GLU A 105 -1.65 7.42 -19.53
CA GLU A 105 -0.55 7.27 -20.48
C GLU A 105 0.60 6.41 -19.94
N GLY A 106 0.49 5.91 -18.68
CA GLY A 106 1.49 5.08 -18.03
C GLY A 106 2.68 5.86 -17.46
N LYS A 107 2.54 7.16 -17.26
CA LYS A 107 3.55 8.02 -16.65
C LYS A 107 3.43 8.09 -15.14
N LEU A 108 2.19 8.00 -14.63
CA LEU A 108 1.90 8.05 -13.20
C LEU A 108 2.22 6.70 -12.54
N LYS A 109 2.98 6.74 -11.45
CA LYS A 109 3.26 5.54 -10.65
C LYS A 109 1.96 5.09 -9.96
N ILE A 110 1.44 3.94 -10.37
CA ILE A 110 0.22 3.34 -9.84
C ILE A 110 0.56 2.16 -8.95
N GLY A 111 -0.12 2.07 -7.82
CA GLY A 111 -0.06 0.92 -6.93
C GLY A 111 -1.37 0.73 -6.16
N PHE A 112 -1.33 -0.18 -5.19
CA PHE A 112 -2.48 -0.51 -4.34
C PHE A 112 -2.10 -0.34 -2.88
N SER A 113 -2.94 0.37 -2.16
CA SER A 113 -2.76 0.60 -0.73
C SER A 113 -3.11 -0.65 0.08
N THR A 114 -2.25 -1.02 1.03
CA THR A 114 -2.57 -2.06 2.00
C THR A 114 -3.50 -1.52 3.10
N PRO A 115 -4.27 -2.38 3.80
CA PRO A 115 -5.05 -1.95 4.96
C PRO A 115 -4.19 -1.28 6.04
N GLN A 116 -2.99 -1.79 6.26
CA GLN A 116 -2.04 -1.27 7.25
C GLN A 116 -1.56 0.13 6.87
N LEU A 117 -1.26 0.37 5.59
CA LEU A 117 -0.84 1.69 5.10
C LEU A 117 -1.97 2.71 5.23
N ARG A 118 -3.20 2.33 4.89
CA ARG A 118 -4.37 3.19 5.07
C ARG A 118 -4.63 3.52 6.54
N ASP A 119 -4.48 2.54 7.43
CA ASP A 119 -4.63 2.77 8.88
C ASP A 119 -3.53 3.70 9.41
N TYR A 120 -2.29 3.50 8.99
CA TYR A 120 -1.17 4.37 9.37
C TYR A 120 -1.45 5.83 8.98
N PHE A 121 -1.80 6.08 7.72
CA PHE A 121 -2.11 7.41 7.21
C PHE A 121 -3.52 7.91 7.54
N LYS A 122 -4.32 7.17 8.31
CA LYS A 122 -5.71 7.52 8.67
C LYS A 122 -6.57 7.89 7.45
N VAL A 123 -6.48 7.06 6.42
CA VAL A 123 -7.26 7.21 5.19
C VAL A 123 -8.70 6.75 5.46
N VAL A 124 -9.61 7.70 5.56
CA VAL A 124 -11.03 7.46 5.88
C VAL A 124 -11.97 7.55 4.66
N GLY A 125 -11.42 7.87 3.50
CA GLY A 125 -12.17 7.98 2.24
C GLY A 125 -11.24 8.28 1.07
N GLN A 126 -11.81 8.46 -0.12
CA GLN A 126 -11.09 8.79 -1.35
C GLN A 126 -11.87 9.80 -2.20
N PRO A 127 -11.18 10.60 -3.07
CA PRO A 127 -9.75 10.75 -3.06
C PRO A 127 -9.26 11.50 -1.82
N ILE A 128 -8.08 11.12 -1.37
CA ILE A 128 -7.33 11.87 -0.37
C ILE A 128 -5.89 12.01 -0.84
N THR A 129 -5.39 13.23 -0.81
CA THR A 129 -4.02 13.57 -1.17
C THR A 129 -3.23 13.90 0.08
N LEU A 130 -2.09 13.25 0.24
CA LEU A 130 -1.11 13.55 1.27
C LEU A 130 0.15 14.08 0.62
N VAL A 131 0.79 15.05 1.25
CA VAL A 131 2.16 15.43 0.93
C VAL A 131 3.03 15.16 2.14
N LEU A 132 4.07 14.37 1.95
CA LEU A 132 5.10 14.12 2.95
C LEU A 132 6.31 15.01 2.66
N ASP A 133 6.93 15.52 3.71
CA ASP A 133 8.27 16.10 3.61
C ASP A 133 9.34 14.99 3.59
N THR A 134 10.61 15.38 3.47
CA THR A 134 11.76 14.47 3.43
C THR A 134 12.06 13.77 4.77
N ASN A 135 11.30 14.04 5.82
CA ASN A 135 11.33 13.30 7.08
C ASN A 135 10.12 12.35 7.22
N GLY A 136 9.24 12.30 6.21
CA GLY A 136 8.00 11.50 6.24
C GLY A 136 6.87 12.15 7.04
N GLU A 137 7.00 13.42 7.43
CA GLU A 137 5.93 14.15 8.11
C GLU A 137 4.88 14.61 7.11
N ILE A 138 3.60 14.43 7.45
CA ILE A 138 2.49 14.91 6.60
C ILE A 138 2.41 16.43 6.73
N ILE A 139 2.79 17.15 5.67
CA ILE A 139 2.74 18.62 5.60
C ILE A 139 1.46 19.13 4.91
N LEU A 140 0.79 18.28 4.14
CA LEU A 140 -0.53 18.58 3.57
C LEU A 140 -1.40 17.31 3.61
N ARG A 141 -2.67 17.52 3.90
CA ARG A 141 -3.74 16.52 3.78
C ARG A 141 -4.96 17.19 3.17
N ASP A 142 -5.35 16.78 1.99
CA ASP A 142 -6.53 17.30 1.30
C ASP A 142 -7.50 16.18 0.93
N PHE A 143 -8.80 16.47 0.99
CA PHE A 143 -9.88 15.55 0.68
C PHE A 143 -10.65 16.04 -0.54
N GLY A 144 -11.01 15.12 -1.42
CA GLY A 144 -11.76 15.41 -2.63
C GLY A 144 -10.86 15.83 -3.77
N GLU A 145 -11.28 16.82 -4.56
CA GLU A 145 -10.59 17.28 -5.75
C GLU A 145 -9.11 17.67 -5.47
N ILE A 146 -8.20 17.17 -6.29
CA ILE A 146 -6.76 17.48 -6.17
C ILE A 146 -6.54 18.94 -6.61
N LYS A 147 -6.01 19.75 -5.69
CA LYS A 147 -5.75 21.16 -5.95
C LYS A 147 -4.25 21.40 -6.17
N PHE A 148 -3.81 21.37 -7.39
CA PHE A 148 -2.41 21.59 -7.76
C PHE A 148 -1.85 22.96 -7.33
N THR A 149 -2.72 23.93 -7.02
CA THR A 149 -2.30 25.22 -6.46
C THR A 149 -1.81 25.16 -5.01
N ASN A 150 -1.95 24.02 -4.35
CA ASN A 150 -1.53 23.81 -2.96
C ASN A 150 -0.14 23.18 -2.86
N PHE A 151 0.51 22.88 -3.96
CA PHE A 151 1.83 22.25 -4.05
C PHE A 151 2.92 23.26 -4.38
#